data_171975293b61137fee4b6a919655f3fc
#
_entry.id   171975293b61137fee4b6a919655f3fc
#
_cell.length_a   1.000
_cell.length_b   1.000
_cell.length_c   1.000
_cell.angle_alpha   90.00
_cell.angle_beta   90.00
_cell.angle_gamma   90.00
#
_symmetry.space_group_name_H-M   'P 1'
#
loop_
_entity.id
_entity.type
_entity.pdbx_description
1 polymer ?
#
loop_
_entity_poly.entity_id
_entity_poly.type
_entity_poly.pdbx_seq_one_letter_code
_entity_poly.pdbx_strand_id
1 'polypeptide(L)'
;VRFDVYADTGNHYRWRLWSGSNKVASSGESFASKSNAERAAEGFKSKAKTASYAVTGSGSAWYWHAKATNSEKIATGGESFVTESNAEKSAANVRDNAGTATGP
;
A
#
# COMPACT_ATOMS: atom_id res chain seq x y z
N VAL A 1 10.80 1.11 -8.08
CA VAL A 1 9.50 1.13 -7.39
C VAL A 1 8.53 1.98 -8.20
N ARG A 2 7.37 1.45 -8.51
CA ARG A 2 6.38 2.16 -9.33
C ARG A 2 4.96 1.89 -8.86
N PHE A 3 4.11 2.90 -9.02
CA PHE A 3 2.66 2.77 -8.81
C PHE A 3 1.97 2.45 -10.12
N ASP A 4 0.90 1.66 -10.07
CA ASP A 4 -0.05 1.55 -11.17
C ASP A 4 -1.48 1.53 -10.62
N VAL A 5 -2.42 1.81 -11.51
CA VAL A 5 -3.85 1.78 -11.20
C VAL A 5 -4.50 0.77 -12.13
N TYR A 6 -5.38 -0.06 -11.59
CA TYR A 6 -6.06 -1.08 -12.37
C TYR A 6 -7.54 -1.15 -11.98
N ALA A 7 -8.36 -1.66 -12.91
CA ALA A 7 -9.77 -1.92 -12.64
C ALA A 7 -9.91 -3.29 -11.97
N ASP A 8 -10.70 -3.36 -10.89
CA ASP A 8 -11.01 -4.63 -10.27
C ASP A 8 -12.27 -5.26 -10.90
N THR A 9 -12.67 -6.44 -10.40
CA THR A 9 -13.79 -7.18 -10.97
C THR A 9 -15.16 -6.54 -10.75
N GLY A 10 -15.25 -5.52 -9.88
CA GLY A 10 -16.50 -4.83 -9.59
C GLY A 10 -16.65 -3.49 -10.30
N ASN A 11 -15.87 -3.24 -11.34
CA ASN A 11 -15.82 -1.96 -12.05
C ASN A 11 -15.37 -0.80 -11.16
N HIS A 12 -14.61 -1.10 -10.13
CA HIS A 12 -13.94 -0.12 -9.29
C HIS A 12 -12.47 -0.12 -9.62
N TYR A 13 -11.74 0.87 -9.12
CA TYR A 13 -10.32 1.02 -9.39
C TYR A 13 -9.52 0.95 -8.10
N ARG A 14 -8.29 0.37 -8.20
CA ARG A 14 -7.36 0.24 -7.08
C ARG A 14 -5.97 0.60 -7.56
N TRP A 15 -5.09 0.96 -6.64
CA TRP A 15 -3.69 1.16 -6.98
C TRP A 15 -2.81 0.10 -6.32
N ARG A 16 -1.65 -0.12 -6.94
CA ARG A 16 -0.64 -1.05 -6.45
C ARG A 16 0.72 -0.37 -6.53
N LEU A 17 1.61 -0.77 -5.62
CA LEU A 17 3.00 -0.35 -5.65
C LEU A 17 3.86 -1.58 -5.90
N TRP A 18 4.73 -1.49 -6.89
CA TRP A 18 5.60 -2.58 -7.32
C TRP A 18 7.06 -2.28 -7.05
N SER A 19 7.83 -3.30 -6.62
CA SER A 19 9.28 -3.27 -6.57
C SER A 19 9.76 -4.37 -7.51
N GLY A 20 10.19 -3.99 -8.72
CA GLY A 20 10.43 -4.96 -9.78
C GLY A 20 9.15 -5.68 -10.15
N SER A 21 9.15 -7.01 -10.04
CA SER A 21 7.98 -7.85 -10.31
C SER A 21 7.18 -8.18 -9.05
N ASN A 22 7.56 -7.64 -7.89
CA ASN A 22 6.91 -7.93 -6.61
C ASN A 22 5.95 -6.81 -6.23
N LYS A 23 4.70 -7.16 -5.94
CA LYS A 23 3.74 -6.22 -5.40
C LYS A 23 4.05 -6.02 -3.91
N VAL A 24 4.37 -4.80 -3.53
CA VAL A 24 4.79 -4.50 -2.15
C VAL A 24 3.74 -3.72 -1.36
N ALA A 25 2.77 -3.11 -2.03
CA ALA A 25 1.67 -2.42 -1.37
C ALA A 25 0.48 -2.29 -2.30
N SER A 26 -0.69 -2.04 -1.74
CA SER A 26 -1.90 -1.76 -2.50
C SER A 26 -2.81 -0.82 -1.72
N SER A 27 -3.81 -0.24 -2.40
CA SER A 27 -4.83 0.55 -1.73
C SER A 27 -5.63 -0.34 -0.79
N GLY A 28 -6.00 0.20 0.37
CA GLY A 28 -6.84 -0.53 1.31
C GLY A 28 -8.29 -0.59 0.90
N GLU A 29 -8.67 0.16 -0.13
CA GLU A 29 -10.06 0.28 -0.59
C GLU A 29 -10.09 0.42 -2.10
N SER A 30 -11.30 0.36 -2.66
CA SER A 30 -11.54 0.60 -4.09
C SER A 30 -12.08 2.01 -4.29
N PHE A 31 -11.92 2.51 -5.50
CA PHE A 31 -12.33 3.86 -5.88
C PHE A 31 -13.30 3.79 -7.06
N ALA A 32 -14.23 4.75 -7.12
CA ALA A 32 -15.27 4.76 -8.15
C ALA A 32 -14.72 5.10 -9.53
N SER A 33 -13.59 5.79 -9.63
CA SER A 33 -13.00 6.18 -10.91
C SER A 33 -11.50 5.99 -10.89
N LYS A 34 -10.92 5.84 -12.09
CA LYS A 34 -9.47 5.75 -12.27
C LYS A 34 -8.78 7.00 -11.72
N SER A 35 -9.35 8.16 -11.98
CA SER A 35 -8.82 9.43 -11.50
C SER A 35 -8.73 9.48 -9.97
N ASN A 36 -9.77 8.98 -9.29
CA ASN A 36 -9.76 8.92 -7.83
C ASN A 36 -8.68 7.98 -7.30
N ALA A 37 -8.48 6.83 -7.95
CA ALA A 37 -7.44 5.88 -7.56
C ALA A 37 -6.05 6.47 -7.78
N GLU A 38 -5.85 7.20 -8.87
CA GLU A 38 -4.58 7.88 -9.15
C GLU A 38 -4.27 8.94 -8.10
N ARG A 39 -5.27 9.73 -7.71
CA ARG A 39 -5.11 10.74 -6.65
C ARG A 39 -4.78 10.09 -5.31
N ALA A 40 -5.42 8.95 -5.02
CA ALA A 40 -5.15 8.23 -3.78
C ALA A 40 -3.72 7.68 -3.75
N ALA A 41 -3.22 7.18 -4.88
CA ALA A 41 -1.84 6.71 -5.00
C ALA A 41 -0.85 7.85 -4.77
N GLU A 42 -1.10 9.00 -5.39
CA GLU A 42 -0.27 10.18 -5.19
C GLU A 42 -0.32 10.69 -3.74
N GLY A 43 -1.49 10.63 -3.12
CA GLY A 43 -1.66 10.98 -1.72
C GLY A 43 -0.84 10.07 -0.80
N PHE A 44 -0.86 8.76 -1.07
CA PHE A 44 -0.02 7.83 -0.32
C PHE A 44 1.46 8.11 -0.56
N LYS A 45 1.84 8.34 -1.80
CA LYS A 45 3.23 8.65 -2.15
C LYS A 45 3.76 9.83 -1.32
N SER A 46 2.97 10.88 -1.16
CA SER A 46 3.39 12.06 -0.39
C SER A 46 3.33 11.86 1.12
N LYS A 47 2.53 10.90 1.61
CA LYS A 47 2.32 10.67 3.04
C LYS A 47 3.04 9.43 3.57
N ALA A 48 3.69 8.65 2.71
CA ALA A 48 4.23 7.35 3.10
C ALA A 48 5.20 7.44 4.28
N LYS A 49 6.05 8.45 4.32
CA LYS A 49 7.03 8.60 5.40
C LYS A 49 6.43 9.00 6.73
N THR A 50 5.31 9.72 6.71
CA THR A 50 4.67 10.22 7.92
C THR A 50 3.49 9.39 8.37
N ALA A 51 3.07 8.40 7.57
CA ALA A 51 1.98 7.50 7.93
C ALA A 51 2.38 6.61 9.10
N SER A 52 1.38 6.13 9.84
CA SER A 52 1.57 5.17 10.91
C SER A 52 1.41 3.77 10.35
N TYR A 53 2.42 2.93 10.52
CA TYR A 53 2.40 1.55 10.05
C TYR A 53 2.18 0.61 11.22
N ALA A 54 1.29 -0.36 11.04
CA ALA A 54 0.98 -1.35 12.06
C ALA A 54 1.02 -2.74 11.45
N VAL A 55 1.52 -3.71 12.22
CA VAL A 55 1.58 -5.11 11.82
C VAL A 55 0.63 -5.90 12.72
N THR A 56 -0.23 -6.71 12.10
CA THR A 56 -1.17 -7.55 12.83
C THR A 56 -1.13 -8.96 12.25
N GLY A 57 -1.48 -9.94 13.06
CA GLY A 57 -1.55 -11.31 12.60
C GLY A 57 -1.28 -12.30 13.70
N SER A 58 -1.12 -13.56 13.32
CA SER A 58 -0.79 -14.64 14.23
C SER A 58 -0.25 -15.83 13.44
N GLY A 59 0.51 -16.69 14.10
CA GLY A 59 1.08 -17.88 13.47
C GLY A 59 1.97 -17.54 12.31
N SER A 60 1.59 -17.95 11.11
CA SER A 60 2.34 -17.71 9.88
C SER A 60 1.63 -16.76 8.91
N ALA A 61 0.66 -16.01 9.40
CA ALA A 61 -0.10 -15.05 8.59
C ALA A 61 -0.04 -13.67 9.24
N TRP A 62 0.88 -12.84 8.78
CA TRP A 62 1.10 -11.49 9.29
C TRP A 62 0.84 -10.47 8.18
N TYR A 63 0.23 -9.33 8.55
CA TYR A 63 -0.16 -8.28 7.61
C TYR A 63 0.28 -6.93 8.13
N TRP A 64 0.55 -5.98 7.23
CA TRP A 64 0.74 -4.60 7.65
C TRP A 64 -0.26 -3.70 6.94
N HIS A 65 -0.54 -2.56 7.56
CA HIS A 65 -1.35 -1.50 6.97
C HIS A 65 -0.79 -0.16 7.41
N ALA A 66 -1.09 0.87 6.62
CA ALA A 66 -0.67 2.24 6.89
C ALA A 66 -1.90 3.12 7.08
N LYS A 67 -1.83 4.00 8.07
CA LYS A 67 -2.88 4.98 8.36
C LYS A 67 -2.31 6.38 8.26
N ALA A 68 -3.11 7.31 7.74
CA ALA A 68 -2.79 8.73 7.74
C ALA A 68 -2.95 9.30 9.15
N THR A 69 -2.58 10.56 9.34
CA THR A 69 -2.64 11.22 10.65
C THR A 69 -4.07 11.30 11.21
N ASN A 70 -5.07 11.23 10.33
CA ASN A 70 -6.49 11.22 10.77
C ASN A 70 -7.01 9.80 11.06
N SER A 71 -6.12 8.82 11.18
CA SER A 71 -6.44 7.41 11.44
C SER A 71 -7.15 6.69 10.29
N GLU A 72 -7.20 7.28 9.10
CA GLU A 72 -7.78 6.65 7.93
C GLU A 72 -6.77 5.70 7.30
N LYS A 73 -7.20 4.46 7.03
CA LYS A 73 -6.34 3.45 6.37
C LYS A 73 -6.10 3.86 4.92
N ILE A 74 -4.84 4.00 4.54
CA ILE A 74 -4.47 4.48 3.20
C ILE A 74 -3.72 3.45 2.36
N ALA A 75 -3.18 2.39 2.97
CA ALA A 75 -2.48 1.34 2.24
C ALA A 75 -2.38 0.07 3.05
N THR A 76 -2.16 -1.05 2.35
CA THR A 76 -1.88 -2.36 2.96
C THR A 76 -0.69 -3.00 2.27
N GLY A 77 -0.15 -4.05 2.87
CA GLY A 77 0.94 -4.82 2.26
C GLY A 77 0.54 -5.62 1.03
N GLY A 78 -0.75 -5.83 0.83
CA GLY A 78 -1.25 -6.55 -0.34
C GLY A 78 -1.15 -8.06 -0.25
N GLU A 79 -0.44 -8.60 0.71
CA GLU A 79 -0.28 -10.04 0.94
C GLU A 79 0.06 -10.32 2.39
N SER A 80 0.04 -11.61 2.78
CA SER A 80 0.44 -12.01 4.11
C SER A 80 1.92 -12.39 4.13
N PHE A 81 2.52 -12.30 5.30
CA PHE A 81 3.92 -12.65 5.53
C PHE A 81 3.99 -13.78 6.55
N VAL A 82 5.01 -14.62 6.43
CA VAL A 82 5.17 -15.79 7.29
C VAL A 82 5.55 -15.40 8.73
N THR A 83 6.26 -14.28 8.89
CA THR A 83 6.67 -13.80 10.21
C THR A 83 6.33 -12.33 10.39
N GLU A 84 6.18 -11.92 11.65
CA GLU A 84 6.00 -10.51 12.00
C GLU A 84 7.18 -9.67 11.50
N SER A 85 8.39 -10.17 11.65
CA SER A 85 9.61 -9.47 11.21
C SER A 85 9.58 -9.19 9.71
N ASN A 86 9.13 -10.15 8.89
CA ASN A 86 9.03 -9.94 7.44
C ASN A 86 7.99 -8.88 7.10
N ALA A 87 6.85 -8.88 7.79
CA ALA A 87 5.83 -7.85 7.59
C ALA A 87 6.36 -6.46 7.98
N GLU A 88 7.09 -6.37 9.08
CA GLU A 88 7.69 -5.10 9.52
C GLU A 88 8.73 -4.58 8.51
N LYS A 89 9.55 -5.47 7.96
CA LYS A 89 10.54 -5.10 6.94
C LYS A 89 9.89 -4.61 5.67
N SER A 90 8.79 -5.26 5.25
CA SER A 90 8.04 -4.84 4.08
C SER A 90 7.44 -3.45 4.28
N ALA A 91 6.83 -3.20 5.44
CA ALA A 91 6.27 -1.89 5.77
C ALA A 91 7.35 -0.81 5.78
N ALA A 92 8.51 -1.08 6.38
CA ALA A 92 9.62 -0.13 6.42
C ALA A 92 10.15 0.19 5.02
N ASN A 93 10.25 -0.83 4.16
CA ASN A 93 10.69 -0.65 2.79
C ASN A 93 9.75 0.26 2.01
N VAL A 94 8.45 0.05 2.16
CA VAL A 94 7.44 0.90 1.51
C VAL A 94 7.50 2.32 2.06
N ARG A 95 7.58 2.47 3.38
CA ARG A 95 7.71 3.78 4.02
C ARG A 95 8.87 4.59 3.44
N ASP A 96 10.01 3.93 3.24
CA ASP A 96 11.24 4.61 2.84
C ASP A 96 11.32 4.85 1.34
N ASN A 97 10.62 4.08 0.52
CA ASN A 97 10.80 4.11 -0.94
C ASN A 97 9.58 4.60 -1.72
N ALA A 98 8.39 4.62 -1.14
CA ALA A 98 7.19 5.02 -1.89
C ALA A 98 7.26 6.47 -2.37
N GLY A 99 7.91 7.35 -1.61
CA GLY A 99 8.01 8.77 -1.95
C GLY A 99 8.80 9.05 -3.22
N THR A 100 9.66 8.13 -3.65
CA THR A 100 10.48 8.28 -4.85
C THR A 100 10.04 7.36 -5.98
N ALA A 101 8.91 6.65 -5.80
CA ALA A 101 8.37 5.75 -6.82
C ALA A 101 7.88 6.54 -8.03
N THR A 102 7.88 5.90 -9.20
CA THR A 102 7.35 6.50 -10.42
C THR A 102 5.85 6.22 -10.56
N GLY A 103 5.14 7.03 -11.36
CA GLY A 103 3.72 6.90 -11.56
C GLY A 103 2.88 7.42 -10.41
N PRO A 104 1.55 7.22 -10.45
CA PRO A 104 0.81 6.43 -11.41
C PRO A 104 0.75 7.00 -12.78
#